data_90b90fcedf3c0c032338b6a35bb09bd2
#
_entry.id   90b90fcedf3c0c032338b6a35bb09bd2
#
_cell.length_a   1.000
_cell.length_b   1.000
_cell.length_c   1.000
_cell.angle_alpha   90.00
_cell.angle_beta   90.00
_cell.angle_gamma   90.00
#
_symmetry.space_group_name_H-M   'P 1'
#
loop_
_entity.id
_entity.type
_entity.pdbx_description
1 polymer ?
#
loop_
_entity_poly.entity_id
_entity_poly.type
_entity_poly.pdbx_seq_one_letter_code
_entity_poly.pdbx_strand_id
1 'polypeptide(L)'
;AAEQKVLEGLSAFECACEISEPEEGDTVPVLLRNNPFSSTFEWVIEMYSYPKYGTFDPTLIMSIFYFLIFGLMFADVGYGLLLVLACFGGVKLLNPKEGLKRMMLMFGYCGISCMIMGVLFGGWFGDLPTSIMTNILGTSVDTSVGHFFGSGLWFNPLDDPMTFLIVS
;
A
#
# COMPACT_ATOMS: atom_id res chain seq x y z
N ALA A 1 11.52 17.86 28.07
CA ALA A 1 12.64 18.20 27.16
C ALA A 1 12.20 19.10 26.00
N ALA A 2 11.02 18.86 25.36
CA ALA A 2 10.51 19.72 24.30
C ALA A 2 10.00 21.07 24.83
N GLU A 3 9.26 21.05 25.92
CA GLU A 3 8.72 22.24 26.60
C GLU A 3 9.81 23.23 27.02
N GLN A 4 10.90 22.72 27.59
CA GLN A 4 12.04 23.55 28.00
C GLN A 4 12.70 24.26 26.81
N LYS A 5 12.83 23.61 25.66
CA LYS A 5 13.37 24.23 24.45
C LYS A 5 12.45 25.30 23.87
N VAL A 6 11.14 25.13 24.01
CA VAL A 6 10.15 26.12 23.57
C VAL A 6 10.19 27.34 24.52
N LEU A 7 10.25 27.10 25.83
CA LEU A 7 10.35 28.17 26.84
C LEU A 7 11.67 28.94 26.70
N GLU A 8 12.80 28.27 26.44
CA GLU A 8 14.08 28.95 26.15
C GLU A 8 14.01 29.79 24.88
N GLY A 9 13.38 29.26 23.81
CA GLY A 9 13.20 30.02 22.57
C GLY A 9 12.27 31.24 22.73
N LEU A 10 11.26 31.14 23.58
CA LEU A 10 10.30 32.19 23.85
C LEU A 10 10.80 33.23 24.90
N SER A 11 11.78 32.87 25.74
CA SER A 11 12.37 33.78 26.73
C SER A 11 13.05 35.01 26.12
N ALA A 12 13.38 34.95 24.82
CA ALA A 12 13.92 36.07 24.05
C ALA A 12 12.83 37.10 23.64
N PHE A 13 11.56 36.75 23.80
CA PHE A 13 10.41 37.59 23.48
C PHE A 13 9.65 37.93 24.77
N GLU A 14 9.19 39.17 24.93
CA GLU A 14 8.32 39.56 26.04
C GLU A 14 6.89 39.01 25.83
N CYS A 15 6.70 37.71 25.96
CA CYS A 15 5.40 37.06 25.84
C CYS A 15 5.11 36.20 27.07
N ALA A 16 3.86 36.25 27.55
CA ALA A 16 3.37 35.31 28.55
C ALA A 16 3.02 34.00 27.87
N CYS A 17 3.59 32.91 28.35
CA CYS A 17 3.36 31.57 27.82
C CYS A 17 2.66 30.72 28.88
N GLU A 18 1.45 30.29 28.62
CA GLU A 18 0.71 29.34 29.44
C GLU A 18 0.70 27.99 28.75
N ILE A 19 1.20 26.96 29.42
CA ILE A 19 1.20 25.57 28.91
C ILE A 19 0.16 24.84 29.73
N SER A 20 -0.96 24.48 29.08
CA SER A 20 -2.03 23.65 29.64
C SER A 20 -2.17 22.34 28.86
N GLU A 21 -2.67 21.30 29.52
CA GLU A 21 -3.08 20.10 28.81
C GLU A 21 -4.35 20.35 28.01
N PRO A 22 -4.50 19.78 26.80
CA PRO A 22 -5.69 19.99 25.96
C PRO A 22 -6.95 19.45 26.65
N GLU A 23 -8.02 20.22 26.63
CA GLU A 23 -9.33 19.84 27.16
C GLU A 23 -10.14 19.02 26.15
N GLU A 24 -11.18 18.28 26.64
CA GLU A 24 -12.11 17.55 25.78
C GLU A 24 -12.89 18.53 24.90
N GLY A 25 -12.52 18.61 23.61
CA GLY A 25 -13.12 19.53 22.63
C GLY A 25 -12.15 20.42 21.90
N ASP A 26 -10.92 20.51 22.35
CA ASP A 26 -9.88 21.28 21.68
C ASP A 26 -9.44 20.60 20.37
N THR A 27 -9.34 21.39 19.31
CA THR A 27 -8.78 20.94 18.02
C THR A 27 -7.26 20.99 18.07
N VAL A 28 -6.66 20.02 18.72
CA VAL A 28 -5.19 19.93 18.84
C VAL A 28 -4.61 19.28 17.60
N PRO A 29 -3.53 19.83 17.00
CA PRO A 29 -2.85 19.17 15.89
C PRO A 29 -2.22 17.87 16.38
N VAL A 30 -2.57 16.75 15.71
CA VAL A 30 -2.10 15.40 16.04
C VAL A 30 -0.93 15.05 15.15
N LEU A 31 0.19 14.64 15.76
CA LEU A 31 1.34 14.08 15.05
C LEU A 31 1.30 12.55 15.14
N LEU A 32 1.03 11.89 14.04
CA LEU A 32 1.07 10.43 13.96
C LEU A 32 2.52 9.95 13.93
N ARG A 33 2.82 8.92 14.71
CA ARG A 33 4.15 8.30 14.75
C ARG A 33 4.05 6.85 14.27
N ASN A 34 4.08 6.68 12.96
CA ASN A 34 3.90 5.41 12.31
C ASN A 34 5.22 4.79 11.80
N ASN A 35 5.19 3.49 11.55
CA ASN A 35 6.25 2.78 10.84
C ASN A 35 6.38 3.29 9.40
N PRO A 36 7.57 3.15 8.74
CA PRO A 36 7.77 3.61 7.36
C PRO A 36 6.75 3.04 6.36
N PHE A 37 6.27 1.82 6.57
CA PHE A 37 5.22 1.21 5.77
C PHE A 37 3.87 1.91 5.98
N SER A 38 3.40 1.99 7.24
CA SER A 38 2.10 2.59 7.57
C SER A 38 2.07 4.09 7.28
N SER A 39 3.21 4.79 7.38
CA SER A 39 3.28 6.23 7.09
C SER A 39 2.97 6.57 5.64
N THR A 40 3.14 5.64 4.69
CA THR A 40 2.74 5.86 3.30
C THR A 40 1.22 5.87 3.15
N PHE A 41 0.50 5.14 4.01
CA PHE A 41 -0.96 5.06 4.02
C PHE A 41 -1.61 6.21 4.82
N GLU A 42 -0.83 7.00 5.58
CA GLU A 42 -1.32 8.23 6.22
C GLU A 42 -1.96 9.19 5.21
N TRP A 43 -1.48 9.17 3.96
CA TRP A 43 -2.08 9.97 2.89
C TRP A 43 -3.59 9.67 2.70
N VAL A 44 -4.01 8.41 2.87
CA VAL A 44 -5.44 8.04 2.80
C VAL A 44 -6.19 8.61 4.00
N ILE A 45 -5.61 8.56 5.19
CA ILE A 45 -6.22 9.13 6.41
C ILE A 45 -6.31 10.65 6.29
N GLU A 46 -5.28 11.32 5.77
CA GLU A 46 -5.29 12.77 5.52
C GLU A 46 -6.44 13.21 4.62
N MET A 47 -6.86 12.36 3.66
CA MET A 47 -8.01 12.65 2.80
C MET A 47 -9.36 12.66 3.55
N TYR A 48 -9.48 11.88 4.63
CA TYR A 48 -10.73 11.80 5.40
C TYR A 48 -10.70 12.75 6.60
N SER A 49 -9.90 12.49 7.57
CA SER A 49 -9.56 13.34 8.72
C SER A 49 -8.59 12.64 9.65
N TYR A 50 -7.77 13.39 10.37
CA TYR A 50 -6.94 12.82 11.42
C TYR A 50 -7.78 12.30 12.61
N PRO A 51 -7.34 11.21 13.28
CA PRO A 51 -7.97 10.77 14.51
C PRO A 51 -7.84 11.84 15.59
N LYS A 52 -8.81 11.92 16.51
CA LYS A 52 -8.77 12.87 17.63
C LYS A 52 -7.62 12.56 18.58
N TYR A 53 -7.10 13.58 19.24
CA TYR A 53 -6.07 13.44 20.26
C TYR A 53 -6.49 12.42 21.33
N GLY A 54 -5.59 11.50 21.70
CA GLY A 54 -5.86 10.45 22.69
C GLY A 54 -6.67 9.24 22.17
N THR A 55 -7.09 9.22 20.88
CA THR A 55 -7.73 8.05 20.29
C THR A 55 -6.73 7.10 19.66
N PHE A 56 -7.18 5.86 19.44
CA PHE A 56 -6.38 4.83 18.78
C PHE A 56 -6.06 5.22 17.34
N ASP A 57 -4.80 5.01 16.92
CA ASP A 57 -4.37 5.25 15.53
C ASP A 57 -4.75 4.05 14.63
N PRO A 58 -5.71 4.20 13.72
CA PRO A 58 -6.16 3.12 12.84
C PRO A 58 -5.19 2.86 11.67
N THR A 59 -4.16 3.69 11.48
CA THR A 59 -3.27 3.67 10.30
C THR A 59 -2.65 2.30 10.06
N LEU A 60 -2.15 1.65 11.11
CA LEU A 60 -1.50 0.35 10.99
C LEU A 60 -2.47 -0.74 10.50
N ILE A 61 -3.64 -0.82 11.12
CA ILE A 61 -4.65 -1.82 10.76
C ILE A 61 -5.15 -1.56 9.35
N MET A 62 -5.50 -0.31 9.05
CA MET A 62 -5.96 0.09 7.73
C MET A 62 -4.92 -0.20 6.65
N SER A 63 -3.63 0.05 6.90
CA SER A 63 -2.57 -0.19 5.93
C SER A 63 -2.45 -1.67 5.56
N ILE A 64 -2.57 -2.59 6.53
CA ILE A 64 -2.53 -4.03 6.29
C ILE A 64 -3.72 -4.48 5.46
N PHE A 65 -4.94 -4.09 5.85
CA PHE A 65 -6.15 -4.45 5.10
C PHE A 65 -6.14 -3.86 3.70
N TYR A 66 -5.75 -2.60 3.55
CA TYR A 66 -5.67 -1.94 2.25
C TYR A 66 -4.68 -2.66 1.33
N PHE A 67 -3.50 -3.01 1.85
CA PHE A 67 -2.49 -3.78 1.13
C PHE A 67 -3.03 -5.13 0.64
N LEU A 68 -3.68 -5.90 1.53
CA LEU A 68 -4.22 -7.23 1.21
C LEU A 68 -5.38 -7.15 0.21
N ILE A 69 -6.37 -6.29 0.48
CA ILE A 69 -7.57 -6.16 -0.36
C ILE A 69 -7.19 -5.65 -1.76
N PHE A 70 -6.30 -4.66 -1.85
CA PHE A 70 -5.84 -4.15 -3.13
C PHE A 70 -5.16 -5.25 -3.96
N GLY A 71 -4.28 -6.04 -3.33
CA GLY A 71 -3.62 -7.16 -3.97
C GLY A 71 -4.61 -8.23 -4.44
N LEU A 72 -5.60 -8.55 -3.61
CA LEU A 72 -6.64 -9.52 -3.95
C LEU A 72 -7.52 -9.06 -5.12
N MET A 73 -7.90 -7.78 -5.14
CA MET A 73 -8.74 -7.22 -6.21
C MET A 73 -8.07 -7.24 -7.58
N PHE A 74 -6.78 -6.97 -7.64
CA PHE A 74 -6.05 -6.93 -8.91
C PHE A 74 -5.40 -8.26 -9.26
N ALA A 75 -4.88 -9.00 -8.29
CA ALA A 75 -4.30 -10.35 -8.36
C ALA A 75 -3.57 -10.67 -9.69
N ASP A 76 -2.72 -9.76 -10.17
CA ASP A 76 -2.01 -9.89 -11.43
C ASP A 76 -0.53 -9.48 -11.28
N VAL A 77 0.37 -10.40 -11.62
CA VAL A 77 1.82 -10.19 -11.49
C VAL A 77 2.32 -9.11 -12.43
N GLY A 78 1.81 -9.09 -13.65
CA GLY A 78 2.27 -8.15 -14.67
C GLY A 78 1.86 -6.71 -14.38
N TYR A 79 0.61 -6.49 -14.05
CA TYR A 79 0.14 -5.16 -13.61
C TYR A 79 0.80 -4.74 -12.30
N GLY A 80 1.00 -5.67 -11.35
CA GLY A 80 1.72 -5.41 -10.13
C GLY A 80 3.15 -4.94 -10.38
N LEU A 81 3.88 -5.64 -11.26
CA LEU A 81 5.24 -5.27 -11.65
C LEU A 81 5.30 -3.89 -12.32
N LEU A 82 4.38 -3.62 -13.25
CA LEU A 82 4.29 -2.32 -13.92
C LEU A 82 4.04 -1.19 -12.91
N LEU A 83 3.14 -1.42 -11.95
CA LEU A 83 2.83 -0.45 -10.91
C LEU A 83 4.03 -0.20 -9.99
N VAL A 84 4.75 -1.25 -9.59
CA VAL A 84 5.98 -1.14 -8.80
C VAL A 84 7.04 -0.32 -9.54
N LEU A 85 7.33 -0.66 -10.80
CA LEU A 85 8.33 0.05 -11.61
C LEU A 85 7.94 1.52 -11.84
N ALA A 86 6.66 1.79 -12.15
CA ALA A 86 6.18 3.15 -12.36
C ALA A 86 6.27 3.98 -11.07
N CYS A 87 5.85 3.44 -9.93
CA CYS A 87 5.80 4.17 -8.67
C CYS A 87 7.20 4.38 -8.07
N PHE A 88 7.97 3.31 -7.88
CA PHE A 88 9.32 3.46 -7.32
C PHE A 88 10.29 4.15 -8.30
N GLY A 89 10.17 3.86 -9.60
CA GLY A 89 10.91 4.57 -10.64
C GLY A 89 10.55 6.05 -10.68
N GLY A 90 9.26 6.37 -10.61
CA GLY A 90 8.77 7.74 -10.58
C GLY A 90 9.26 8.52 -9.35
N VAL A 91 9.22 7.92 -8.16
CA VAL A 91 9.78 8.55 -6.95
C VAL A 91 11.26 8.85 -7.11
N LYS A 92 12.03 7.92 -7.70
CA LYS A 92 13.48 8.09 -7.88
C LYS A 92 13.85 9.09 -8.96
N LEU A 93 13.08 9.14 -10.06
CA LEU A 93 13.38 10.00 -11.23
C LEU A 93 12.83 11.42 -11.07
N LEU A 94 11.62 11.57 -10.53
CA LEU A 94 10.92 12.86 -10.48
C LEU A 94 11.10 13.63 -9.18
N ASN A 95 11.60 12.99 -8.10
CA ASN A 95 11.69 13.59 -6.76
C ASN A 95 10.43 14.39 -6.38
N PRO A 96 9.25 13.75 -6.35
CA PRO A 96 7.99 14.44 -6.15
C PRO A 96 7.89 15.06 -4.74
N LYS A 97 7.00 16.03 -4.56
CA LYS A 97 6.67 16.62 -3.25
C LYS A 97 6.21 15.53 -2.27
N GLU A 98 6.42 15.75 -0.98
CA GLU A 98 6.17 14.75 0.08
C GLU A 98 4.80 14.05 -0.01
N GLY A 99 3.70 14.78 -0.26
CA GLY A 99 2.37 14.18 -0.41
C GLY A 99 2.27 13.22 -1.60
N LEU A 100 2.76 13.65 -2.77
CA LEU A 100 2.77 12.81 -3.97
C LEU A 100 3.73 11.63 -3.82
N LYS A 101 4.85 11.82 -3.14
CA LYS A 101 5.81 10.75 -2.84
C LYS A 101 5.19 9.67 -1.96
N ARG A 102 4.46 10.04 -0.89
CA ARG A 102 3.74 9.09 -0.03
C ARG A 102 2.69 8.31 -0.82
N MET A 103 1.91 9.00 -1.67
CA MET A 103 0.92 8.36 -2.54
C MET A 103 1.58 7.36 -3.50
N MET A 104 2.66 7.74 -4.19
CA MET A 104 3.38 6.85 -5.10
C MET A 104 3.98 5.65 -4.36
N LEU A 105 4.56 5.83 -3.18
CA LEU A 105 5.08 4.73 -2.37
C LEU A 105 3.95 3.77 -1.94
N MET A 106 2.79 4.29 -1.55
CA MET A 106 1.62 3.49 -1.21
C MET A 106 1.21 2.60 -2.39
N PHE A 107 1.05 3.16 -3.59
CA PHE A 107 0.74 2.37 -4.80
C PHE A 107 1.86 1.39 -5.16
N GLY A 108 3.12 1.75 -4.92
CA GLY A 108 4.24 0.83 -5.07
C GLY A 108 4.13 -0.41 -4.17
N TYR A 109 3.79 -0.22 -2.90
CA TYR A 109 3.53 -1.33 -1.98
C TYR A 109 2.29 -2.14 -2.39
N CYS A 110 1.22 -1.48 -2.83
CA CYS A 110 0.05 -2.14 -3.39
C CYS A 110 0.41 -3.00 -4.62
N GLY A 111 1.30 -2.52 -5.48
CA GLY A 111 1.83 -3.28 -6.61
C GLY A 111 2.56 -4.56 -6.18
N ILE A 112 3.34 -4.51 -5.09
CA ILE A 112 3.96 -5.72 -4.51
C ILE A 112 2.90 -6.70 -4.05
N SER A 113 1.82 -6.22 -3.41
CA SER A 113 0.70 -7.07 -3.01
C SER A 113 0.01 -7.74 -4.21
N CYS A 114 -0.20 -6.97 -5.29
CA CYS A 114 -0.75 -7.52 -6.54
C CYS A 114 0.13 -8.64 -7.12
N MET A 115 1.45 -8.47 -7.09
CA MET A 115 2.38 -9.51 -7.54
C MET A 115 2.27 -10.78 -6.69
N ILE A 116 2.22 -10.65 -5.37
CA ILE A 116 2.08 -11.79 -4.45
C ILE A 116 0.77 -12.53 -4.73
N MET A 117 -0.35 -11.80 -4.78
CA MET A 117 -1.65 -12.39 -5.05
C MET A 117 -1.75 -12.94 -6.47
N GLY A 118 -1.15 -12.25 -7.45
CA GLY A 118 -1.07 -12.72 -8.83
C GLY A 118 -0.36 -14.07 -8.96
N VAL A 119 0.74 -14.28 -8.23
CA VAL A 119 1.43 -15.59 -8.20
C VAL A 119 0.57 -16.65 -7.54
N LEU A 120 -0.16 -16.32 -6.47
CA LEU A 120 -1.02 -17.26 -5.76
C LEU A 120 -2.19 -17.73 -6.64
N PHE A 121 -2.80 -16.82 -7.40
CA PHE A 121 -3.97 -17.10 -8.24
C PHE A 121 -3.64 -17.35 -9.72
N GLY A 122 -2.36 -17.28 -10.12
CA GLY A 122 -1.94 -17.53 -11.50
C GLY A 122 -2.26 -16.39 -12.48
N GLY A 123 -2.46 -15.16 -12.00
CA GLY A 123 -2.69 -13.99 -12.84
C GLY A 123 -1.40 -13.44 -13.44
N TRP A 124 -1.19 -13.60 -14.74
CA TRP A 124 0.00 -13.17 -15.48
C TRP A 124 -0.38 -12.37 -16.74
N PHE A 125 -0.87 -11.13 -16.60
CA PHE A 125 -1.44 -10.39 -17.73
C PHE A 125 -2.53 -11.17 -18.48
N GLY A 126 -3.40 -11.88 -17.74
CA GLY A 126 -4.32 -12.85 -18.33
C GLY A 126 -3.56 -14.04 -18.93
N ASP A 127 -3.92 -14.44 -20.16
CA ASP A 127 -3.32 -15.59 -20.86
C ASP A 127 -2.05 -15.26 -21.67
N LEU A 128 -1.40 -14.15 -21.41
CA LEU A 128 -0.25 -13.69 -22.20
C LEU A 128 0.90 -14.70 -22.20
N PRO A 129 1.34 -15.28 -21.04
CA PRO A 129 2.41 -16.26 -21.02
C PRO A 129 2.05 -17.55 -21.77
N THR A 130 0.83 -18.07 -21.59
CA THR A 130 0.36 -19.28 -22.26
C THR A 130 0.23 -19.05 -23.76
N SER A 131 -0.25 -17.89 -24.19
CA SER A 131 -0.34 -17.50 -25.59
C SER A 131 1.03 -17.35 -26.25
N ILE A 132 2.03 -16.81 -25.54
CA ILE A 132 3.41 -16.73 -26.03
C ILE A 132 4.02 -18.12 -26.15
N MET A 133 3.85 -18.97 -25.15
CA MET A 133 4.39 -20.34 -25.17
C MET A 133 3.80 -21.16 -26.31
N THR A 134 2.49 -21.11 -26.52
CA THR A 134 1.83 -21.87 -27.58
C THR A 134 2.05 -21.33 -28.97
N ASN A 135 1.96 -20.01 -29.18
CA ASN A 135 1.97 -19.40 -30.50
C ASN A 135 3.39 -19.05 -31.01
N ILE A 136 4.32 -18.72 -30.11
CA ILE A 136 5.68 -18.27 -30.49
C ILE A 136 6.72 -19.37 -30.27
N LEU A 137 6.69 -20.06 -29.14
CA LEU A 137 7.66 -21.12 -28.82
C LEU A 137 7.21 -22.50 -29.26
N GLY A 138 5.93 -22.69 -29.67
CA GLY A 138 5.40 -23.99 -30.10
C GLY A 138 5.44 -25.08 -29.01
N THR A 139 5.59 -24.68 -27.74
CA THR A 139 5.66 -25.59 -26.60
C THR A 139 4.26 -25.80 -26.05
N SER A 140 3.85 -27.07 -25.86
CA SER A 140 2.53 -27.40 -25.30
C SER A 140 2.45 -26.91 -23.83
N VAL A 141 1.26 -26.47 -23.42
CA VAL A 141 0.94 -26.04 -22.06
C VAL A 141 1.13 -27.16 -21.02
N ASP A 142 1.23 -28.41 -21.46
CA ASP A 142 1.46 -29.60 -20.61
C ASP A 142 2.87 -29.67 -19.97
N THR A 143 3.74 -28.73 -20.25
CA THR A 143 5.04 -28.61 -19.58
C THR A 143 4.86 -28.06 -18.17
N SER A 144 5.66 -28.51 -17.18
CA SER A 144 5.60 -28.04 -15.78
C SER A 144 5.61 -26.51 -15.62
N VAL A 145 6.25 -25.80 -16.56
CA VAL A 145 6.30 -24.34 -16.63
C VAL A 145 4.96 -23.77 -17.09
N GLY A 146 4.31 -24.37 -18.09
CA GLY A 146 2.98 -23.98 -18.55
C GLY A 146 1.91 -24.16 -17.47
N HIS A 147 2.01 -25.24 -16.72
CA HIS A 147 1.13 -25.50 -15.58
C HIS A 147 1.28 -24.45 -14.47
N PHE A 148 2.52 -24.02 -14.17
CA PHE A 148 2.79 -22.97 -13.19
C PHE A 148 2.16 -21.62 -13.58
N PHE A 149 2.26 -21.25 -14.86
CA PHE A 149 1.68 -20.00 -15.36
C PHE A 149 0.15 -20.06 -15.53
N GLY A 150 -0.43 -21.24 -15.73
CA GLY A 150 -1.87 -21.40 -15.97
C GLY A 150 -2.70 -21.67 -14.72
N SER A 151 -2.15 -22.35 -13.70
CA SER A 151 -2.94 -22.81 -12.54
C SER A 151 -2.67 -22.02 -11.25
N GLY A 152 -1.64 -21.16 -11.21
CA GLY A 152 -1.22 -20.50 -9.96
C GLY A 152 -0.69 -21.50 -8.91
N LEU A 153 -0.32 -20.98 -7.75
CA LEU A 153 0.16 -21.80 -6.62
C LEU A 153 -0.95 -22.34 -5.74
N TRP A 154 -2.07 -21.70 -5.69
CA TRP A 154 -3.18 -22.06 -4.81
C TRP A 154 -4.35 -22.64 -5.59
N PHE A 155 -5.06 -21.84 -6.35
CA PHE A 155 -6.11 -22.26 -7.26
C PHE A 155 -6.32 -21.22 -8.35
N ASN A 156 -6.85 -21.66 -9.51
CA ASN A 156 -7.21 -20.76 -10.59
C ASN A 156 -8.70 -20.39 -10.48
N PRO A 157 -9.07 -19.14 -10.25
CA PRO A 157 -10.46 -18.72 -10.15
C PRO A 157 -11.27 -18.96 -11.43
N LEU A 158 -10.59 -19.08 -12.58
CA LEU A 158 -11.22 -19.33 -13.88
C LEU A 158 -11.64 -20.79 -14.05
N ASP A 159 -10.89 -21.73 -13.45
CA ASP A 159 -11.21 -23.17 -13.55
C ASP A 159 -12.30 -23.57 -12.56
N ASP A 160 -12.39 -22.91 -11.41
CA ASP A 160 -13.35 -23.26 -10.37
C ASP A 160 -13.97 -22.01 -9.69
N PRO A 161 -14.87 -21.29 -10.42
CA PRO A 161 -15.46 -20.04 -9.94
C PRO A 161 -16.32 -20.22 -8.68
N MET A 162 -16.84 -21.42 -8.41
CA MET A 162 -17.62 -21.70 -7.21
C MET A 162 -16.75 -21.74 -5.96
N THR A 163 -15.56 -22.31 -6.05
CA THR A 163 -14.60 -22.32 -4.95
C THR A 163 -14.13 -20.90 -4.64
N PHE A 164 -13.93 -20.06 -5.65
CA PHE A 164 -13.59 -18.64 -5.45
C PHE A 164 -14.67 -17.90 -4.68
N LEU A 165 -15.96 -18.07 -5.02
CA LEU A 165 -17.08 -17.44 -4.32
C LEU A 165 -17.28 -17.91 -2.88
N ILE A 166 -16.81 -19.12 -2.53
CA ILE A 166 -16.91 -19.64 -1.16
C ILE A 166 -15.78 -19.12 -0.28
N VAL A 167 -14.61 -18.85 -0.86
CA VAL A 167 -13.39 -18.45 -0.14
C VAL A 167 -13.29 -16.91 -0.02
N SER A 168 -13.94 -16.15 -0.92
CA SER A 168 -13.97 -14.68 -0.89
C SER A 168 -15.07 -14.12 0.02
#